data_af209fc248ca40bb8f4e7de1c6910415
#
_entry.id   af209fc248ca40bb8f4e7de1c6910415
#
_cell.length_a   1.000
_cell.length_b   1.000
_cell.length_c   1.000
_cell.angle_alpha   90.00
_cell.angle_beta   90.00
_cell.angle_gamma   90.00
#
_symmetry.space_group_name_H-M   'P 1'
#
loop_
_entity.id
_entity.type
_entity.pdbx_description
1 polymer ?
#
loop_
_entity_poly.entity_id
_entity_poly.type
_entity_poly.pdbx_seq_one_letter_code
_entity_poly.pdbx_strand_id
1 'polypeptide(L)'
;MKTVLAQGKTAARIALADAITPHSVGIGALAGLEGELTILDGVIHAARVTPNYALTSTKLTGSQTDDSATLLAICEVAEWETVLLGEVSSLSALETIVAAELIDRGFDMTRPVPFKVETTFSEISIHVLNNSCPIANPDGPEPWRGNFNTKNGHLVGLYAVGFGGELTHHGSDSHIHAIVLDGDVVNSSGHAESFALEPGSILYLPK
;
A
#
# COMPACT_ATOMS: atom_id res chain seq x y z
N MET A 1 -11.85 4.73 7.59
CA MET A 1 -10.79 4.42 8.58
C MET A 1 -11.17 4.84 9.99
N LYS A 2 -11.55 6.10 10.26
CA LYS A 2 -11.93 6.59 11.62
C LYS A 2 -12.88 5.68 12.38
N THR A 3 -13.96 5.18 11.76
CA THR A 3 -14.96 4.32 12.42
C THR A 3 -14.40 2.94 12.77
N VAL A 4 -13.51 2.39 11.94
CA VAL A 4 -12.84 1.11 12.19
C VAL A 4 -11.88 1.27 13.35
N LEU A 5 -11.01 2.27 13.28
CA LEU A 5 -9.98 2.50 14.28
C LEU A 5 -10.56 2.94 15.62
N ALA A 6 -11.43 3.95 15.63
CA ALA A 6 -11.96 4.51 16.88
C ALA A 6 -13.02 3.63 17.59
N GLN A 7 -13.67 2.70 16.88
CA GLN A 7 -14.73 1.85 17.43
C GLN A 7 -14.37 0.36 17.47
N GLY A 8 -13.15 -0.01 17.11
CA GLY A 8 -12.70 -1.41 17.10
C GLY A 8 -13.51 -2.30 16.15
N LYS A 9 -14.13 -1.74 15.08
CA LYS A 9 -14.95 -2.48 14.12
C LYS A 9 -14.08 -3.13 13.05
N THR A 10 -13.33 -4.14 13.41
CA THR A 10 -12.35 -4.81 12.57
C THR A 10 -12.86 -6.05 11.84
N ALA A 11 -14.15 -6.38 11.97
CA ALA A 11 -14.75 -7.51 11.26
C ALA A 11 -14.62 -7.38 9.73
N ALA A 12 -14.67 -8.52 9.05
CA ALA A 12 -14.73 -8.60 7.58
C ALA A 12 -15.87 -7.75 7.00
N ARG A 13 -15.59 -7.01 5.94
CA ARG A 13 -16.57 -6.15 5.26
C ARG A 13 -16.72 -6.47 3.79
N ILE A 14 -15.68 -6.97 3.15
CA ILE A 14 -15.67 -7.29 1.73
C ILE A 14 -14.82 -8.53 1.48
N ALA A 15 -15.35 -9.49 0.73
CA ALA A 15 -14.59 -10.63 0.24
C ALA A 15 -13.67 -10.17 -0.90
N LEU A 16 -12.39 -10.55 -0.85
CA LEU A 16 -11.44 -10.15 -1.89
C LEU A 16 -11.78 -10.78 -3.25
N ALA A 17 -12.32 -12.00 -3.24
CA ALA A 17 -12.78 -12.69 -4.46
C ALA A 17 -13.82 -11.91 -5.25
N ASP A 18 -14.67 -11.12 -4.56
CA ASP A 18 -15.74 -10.35 -5.19
C ASP A 18 -15.27 -8.94 -5.61
N ALA A 19 -14.17 -8.46 -5.04
CA ALA A 19 -13.73 -7.07 -5.20
C ALA A 19 -12.59 -6.89 -6.20
N ILE A 20 -11.75 -7.93 -6.40
CA ILE A 20 -10.50 -7.78 -7.16
C ILE A 20 -10.67 -8.29 -8.60
N THR A 21 -10.38 -7.42 -9.55
CA THR A 21 -10.31 -7.71 -11.00
C THR A 21 -8.86 -7.68 -11.49
N PRO A 22 -8.58 -8.11 -12.73
CA PRO A 22 -7.22 -8.03 -13.29
C PRO A 22 -6.64 -6.61 -13.40
N HIS A 23 -7.47 -5.57 -13.32
CA HIS A 23 -7.05 -4.16 -13.42
C HIS A 23 -7.07 -3.44 -12.07
N SER A 24 -7.34 -4.17 -10.98
CA SER A 24 -7.39 -3.58 -9.65
C SER A 24 -5.99 -3.23 -9.14
N VAL A 25 -5.89 -2.01 -8.63
CA VAL A 25 -4.71 -1.48 -7.91
C VAL A 25 -5.18 -0.85 -6.62
N GLY A 26 -4.50 -1.13 -5.52
CA GLY A 26 -4.91 -0.56 -4.23
C GLY A 26 -4.22 -1.15 -3.02
N ILE A 27 -4.75 -0.76 -1.88
CA ILE A 27 -4.19 -1.04 -0.56
C ILE A 27 -5.31 -1.36 0.43
N GLY A 28 -4.98 -2.04 1.51
CA GLY A 28 -5.97 -2.35 2.53
C GLY A 28 -5.40 -3.13 3.70
N ALA A 29 -6.32 -3.51 4.60
CA ALA A 29 -6.02 -4.37 5.74
C ALA A 29 -6.97 -5.58 5.75
N LEU A 30 -6.43 -6.74 6.06
CA LEU A 30 -7.18 -7.98 6.23
C LEU A 30 -8.24 -7.86 7.33
N ALA A 31 -9.26 -8.71 7.27
CA ALA A 31 -10.26 -8.82 8.31
C ALA A 31 -9.59 -9.04 9.67
N GLY A 32 -10.13 -8.44 10.74
CA GLY A 32 -9.53 -8.51 12.06
C GLY A 32 -8.24 -7.69 12.22
N LEU A 33 -7.81 -6.94 11.20
CA LEU A 33 -6.47 -6.32 11.12
C LEU A 33 -5.34 -7.35 11.23
N GLU A 34 -5.57 -8.57 10.72
CA GLU A 34 -4.61 -9.69 10.76
C GLU A 34 -3.41 -9.51 9.84
N GLY A 35 -3.33 -8.40 9.14
CA GLY A 35 -2.25 -8.08 8.22
C GLY A 35 -2.61 -7.01 7.22
N GLU A 36 -1.70 -6.80 6.26
CA GLU A 36 -1.80 -5.79 5.21
C GLU A 36 -2.07 -6.41 3.84
N LEU A 37 -2.74 -5.63 3.01
CA LEU A 37 -3.05 -5.96 1.63
C LEU A 37 -2.42 -4.93 0.69
N THR A 38 -1.70 -5.41 -0.31
CA THR A 38 -1.25 -4.60 -1.44
C THR A 38 -1.75 -5.27 -2.71
N ILE A 39 -2.53 -4.57 -3.52
CA ILE A 39 -3.07 -5.07 -4.78
C ILE A 39 -2.33 -4.39 -5.92
N LEU A 40 -1.68 -5.17 -6.77
CA LEU A 40 -0.93 -4.71 -7.91
C LEU A 40 -1.38 -5.45 -9.17
N ASP A 41 -2.05 -4.75 -10.07
CA ASP A 41 -2.56 -5.29 -11.35
C ASP A 41 -3.33 -6.60 -11.15
N GLY A 42 -4.31 -6.58 -10.21
CA GLY A 42 -5.17 -7.72 -9.87
C GLY A 42 -4.52 -8.82 -9.02
N VAL A 43 -3.24 -8.67 -8.73
CA VAL A 43 -2.51 -9.60 -7.85
C VAL A 43 -2.57 -9.11 -6.41
N ILE A 44 -3.03 -9.97 -5.52
CA ILE A 44 -3.13 -9.73 -4.09
C ILE A 44 -1.84 -10.17 -3.43
N HIS A 45 -1.13 -9.24 -2.77
CA HIS A 45 -0.03 -9.50 -1.86
C HIS A 45 -0.56 -9.33 -0.44
N ALA A 46 -0.80 -10.43 0.25
CA ALA A 46 -1.29 -10.44 1.61
C ALA A 46 -0.15 -10.79 2.57
N ALA A 47 0.15 -9.88 3.48
CA ALA A 47 1.18 -10.05 4.49
C ALA A 47 0.54 -10.22 5.88
N ARG A 48 0.97 -11.24 6.62
CA ARG A 48 0.49 -11.57 7.97
C ARG A 48 1.63 -11.78 8.94
N VAL A 49 1.38 -11.42 10.19
CA VAL A 49 2.30 -11.71 11.28
C VAL A 49 1.90 -13.03 11.93
N THR A 50 2.85 -13.96 12.00
CA THR A 50 2.64 -15.26 12.65
C THR A 50 2.69 -15.13 14.19
N PRO A 51 2.22 -16.13 14.96
CA PRO A 51 2.30 -16.10 16.43
C PRO A 51 3.71 -15.94 17.00
N ASN A 52 4.74 -16.34 16.25
CA ASN A 52 6.16 -16.16 16.64
C ASN A 52 6.76 -14.85 16.12
N TYR A 53 5.92 -13.89 15.74
CA TYR A 53 6.34 -12.58 15.24
C TYR A 53 7.19 -12.64 13.95
N ALA A 54 6.99 -13.67 13.13
CA ALA A 54 7.56 -13.76 11.79
C ALA A 54 6.55 -13.29 10.75
N LEU A 55 7.03 -12.73 9.64
CA LEU A 55 6.20 -12.33 8.52
C LEU A 55 5.97 -13.49 7.56
N THR A 56 4.74 -13.63 7.08
CA THR A 56 4.40 -14.45 5.91
C THR A 56 3.78 -13.56 4.84
N SER A 57 4.21 -13.75 3.59
CA SER A 57 3.64 -13.06 2.43
C SER A 57 3.09 -14.08 1.45
N THR A 58 1.85 -13.89 1.01
CA THR A 58 1.22 -14.73 -0.01
C THR A 58 0.90 -13.88 -1.23
N LYS A 59 1.00 -14.51 -2.42
CA LYS A 59 0.67 -13.89 -3.71
C LYS A 59 -0.47 -14.69 -4.33
N LEU A 60 -1.63 -14.07 -4.51
CA LEU A 60 -2.86 -14.71 -4.94
C LEU A 60 -3.60 -13.83 -5.96
N THR A 61 -4.52 -14.41 -6.72
CA THR A 61 -5.55 -13.66 -7.47
C THR A 61 -6.87 -13.71 -6.72
N GLY A 62 -7.82 -12.83 -7.04
CA GLY A 62 -9.12 -12.79 -6.37
C GLY A 62 -9.82 -14.15 -6.31
N SER A 63 -9.80 -14.91 -7.42
CA SER A 63 -10.42 -16.25 -7.49
C SER A 63 -9.70 -17.35 -6.67
N GLN A 64 -8.56 -17.06 -6.09
CA GLN A 64 -7.73 -18.03 -5.35
C GLN A 64 -7.75 -17.80 -3.82
N THR A 65 -8.57 -16.88 -3.33
CA THR A 65 -8.60 -16.55 -1.91
C THR A 65 -10.00 -16.49 -1.36
N ASP A 66 -10.16 -16.99 -0.13
CA ASP A 66 -11.36 -16.81 0.70
C ASP A 66 -11.18 -15.65 1.69
N ASP A 67 -10.07 -14.91 1.57
CA ASP A 67 -9.76 -13.77 2.44
C ASP A 67 -10.78 -12.63 2.26
N SER A 68 -10.93 -11.88 3.33
CA SER A 68 -11.75 -10.67 3.38
C SER A 68 -10.96 -9.51 3.95
N ALA A 69 -11.36 -8.30 3.61
CA ALA A 69 -10.78 -7.08 4.12
C ALA A 69 -11.69 -6.39 5.14
N THR A 70 -11.09 -5.78 6.16
CA THR A 70 -11.72 -4.77 7.02
C THR A 70 -11.69 -3.40 6.35
N LEU A 71 -10.57 -3.07 5.75
CA LEU A 71 -10.31 -1.83 5.00
C LEU A 71 -9.80 -2.22 3.63
N LEU A 72 -10.38 -1.62 2.60
CA LEU A 72 -9.95 -1.81 1.22
C LEU A 72 -10.21 -0.52 0.44
N ALA A 73 -9.18 0.01 -0.20
CA ALA A 73 -9.26 1.09 -1.13
C ALA A 73 -8.63 0.63 -2.44
N ILE A 74 -9.44 0.47 -3.47
CA ILE A 74 -9.04 -0.02 -4.79
C ILE A 74 -9.54 0.90 -5.88
N CYS A 75 -8.80 0.94 -6.99
CA CYS A 75 -9.17 1.58 -8.23
C CYS A 75 -8.95 0.60 -9.38
N GLU A 76 -9.75 0.75 -10.44
CA GLU A 76 -9.58 0.01 -11.68
C GLU A 76 -8.80 0.89 -12.66
N VAL A 77 -7.66 0.41 -13.14
CA VAL A 77 -6.81 1.14 -14.09
C VAL A 77 -6.46 0.24 -15.26
N ALA A 78 -7.05 0.54 -16.42
CA ALA A 78 -6.85 -0.24 -17.63
C ALA A 78 -5.53 0.11 -18.35
N GLU A 79 -5.12 1.37 -18.28
CA GLU A 79 -3.92 1.86 -18.98
C GLU A 79 -3.13 2.83 -18.10
N TRP A 80 -1.81 2.75 -18.20
CA TRP A 80 -0.86 3.53 -17.45
C TRP A 80 0.00 4.41 -18.36
N GLU A 81 0.29 5.62 -17.92
CA GLU A 81 1.39 6.45 -18.43
C GLU A 81 2.58 6.35 -17.50
N THR A 82 3.78 6.52 -18.03
CA THR A 82 5.02 6.38 -17.27
C THR A 82 5.78 7.69 -17.17
N VAL A 83 6.39 7.90 -16.01
CA VAL A 83 7.32 8.99 -15.74
C VAL A 83 8.62 8.40 -15.20
N LEU A 84 9.74 8.74 -15.83
CA LEU A 84 11.06 8.35 -15.33
C LEU A 84 11.44 9.25 -14.16
N LEU A 85 11.76 8.65 -13.01
CA LEU A 85 12.15 9.38 -11.82
C LEU A 85 13.69 9.48 -11.71
N GLY A 86 14.15 10.62 -11.20
CA GLY A 86 15.47 10.75 -10.62
C GLY A 86 15.55 10.07 -9.24
N GLU A 87 16.55 10.42 -8.44
CA GLU A 87 16.61 10.02 -7.05
C GLU A 87 15.43 10.61 -6.26
N VAL A 88 14.77 9.76 -5.44
CA VAL A 88 13.69 10.18 -4.55
C VAL A 88 14.08 9.90 -3.12
N SER A 89 14.36 10.94 -2.36
CA SER A 89 14.97 10.82 -1.03
C SER A 89 13.99 10.50 0.11
N SER A 90 12.68 10.53 -0.13
CA SER A 90 11.69 10.30 0.91
C SER A 90 10.26 10.13 0.35
N LEU A 91 9.36 9.65 1.21
CA LEU A 91 7.92 9.60 0.95
C LEU A 91 7.37 10.99 0.56
N SER A 92 7.72 12.04 1.30
CA SER A 92 7.27 13.41 1.00
C SER A 92 7.81 13.95 -0.34
N ALA A 93 9.02 13.55 -0.74
CA ALA A 93 9.56 13.89 -2.04
C ALA A 93 8.76 13.22 -3.17
N LEU A 94 8.43 11.92 -3.01
CA LEU A 94 7.56 11.21 -3.97
C LEU A 94 6.17 11.84 -4.04
N GLU A 95 5.58 12.15 -2.88
CA GLU A 95 4.26 12.81 -2.80
C GLU A 95 4.24 14.13 -3.57
N THR A 96 5.29 14.93 -3.44
CA THR A 96 5.44 16.19 -4.20
C THR A 96 5.50 15.95 -5.71
N ILE A 97 6.24 14.94 -6.16
CA ILE A 97 6.35 14.58 -7.57
C ILE A 97 4.99 14.09 -8.10
N VAL A 98 4.34 13.17 -7.39
CA VAL A 98 3.01 12.65 -7.77
C VAL A 98 2.00 13.79 -7.87
N ALA A 99 1.96 14.70 -6.89
CA ALA A 99 1.09 15.87 -6.92
C ALA A 99 1.31 16.73 -8.16
N ALA A 100 2.56 17.06 -8.48
CA ALA A 100 2.91 17.87 -9.64
C ALA A 100 2.47 17.22 -10.96
N GLU A 101 2.75 15.92 -11.11
CA GLU A 101 2.37 15.14 -12.29
C GLU A 101 0.85 15.02 -12.47
N LEU A 102 0.09 14.87 -11.37
CA LEU A 102 -1.38 14.83 -11.40
C LEU A 102 -1.97 16.19 -11.76
N ILE A 103 -1.42 17.29 -11.22
CA ILE A 103 -1.82 18.66 -11.57
C ILE A 103 -1.60 18.92 -13.06
N ASP A 104 -0.42 18.60 -13.57
CA ASP A 104 -0.04 18.83 -14.97
C ASP A 104 -0.97 18.09 -15.95
N ARG A 105 -1.46 16.91 -15.55
CA ARG A 105 -2.41 16.09 -16.32
C ARG A 105 -3.88 16.44 -16.09
N GLY A 106 -4.16 17.38 -15.19
CA GLY A 106 -5.52 17.86 -14.89
C GLY A 106 -6.41 16.87 -14.14
N PHE A 107 -5.80 15.99 -13.32
CA PHE A 107 -6.56 15.08 -12.46
C PHE A 107 -7.34 15.82 -11.38
N ASP A 108 -8.55 15.34 -11.09
CA ASP A 108 -9.34 15.77 -9.92
C ASP A 108 -8.82 15.08 -8.65
N MET A 109 -7.90 15.74 -7.97
CA MET A 109 -7.26 15.22 -6.75
C MET A 109 -8.18 15.24 -5.51
N THR A 110 -9.41 15.73 -5.62
CA THR A 110 -10.44 15.58 -4.56
C THR A 110 -11.03 14.15 -4.55
N ARG A 111 -10.61 13.30 -5.50
CA ARG A 111 -10.91 11.87 -5.57
C ARG A 111 -9.61 11.10 -5.47
N PRO A 112 -9.63 9.90 -4.85
CA PRO A 112 -8.41 9.08 -4.80
C PRO A 112 -7.91 8.73 -6.20
N VAL A 113 -6.65 9.06 -6.49
CA VAL A 113 -5.96 8.71 -7.72
C VAL A 113 -4.91 7.66 -7.40
N PRO A 114 -4.97 6.46 -8.00
CA PRO A 114 -3.97 5.43 -7.78
C PRO A 114 -2.68 5.76 -8.52
N PHE A 115 -1.56 5.32 -7.95
CA PHE A 115 -0.27 5.30 -8.63
C PHE A 115 0.52 4.07 -8.22
N LYS A 116 1.48 3.69 -9.03
CA LYS A 116 2.46 2.66 -8.68
C LYS A 116 3.86 3.10 -9.09
N VAL A 117 4.88 2.59 -8.41
CA VAL A 117 6.29 2.83 -8.77
C VAL A 117 7.00 1.49 -8.84
N GLU A 118 7.72 1.26 -9.93
CA GLU A 118 8.72 0.19 -10.03
C GLU A 118 10.09 0.77 -9.73
N THR A 119 10.82 0.17 -8.79
CA THR A 119 12.02 0.79 -8.22
C THR A 119 13.03 -0.19 -7.68
N THR A 120 14.26 0.29 -7.53
CA THR A 120 15.21 -0.21 -6.54
C THR A 120 15.17 0.72 -5.33
N PHE A 121 14.82 0.20 -4.16
CA PHE A 121 14.93 0.93 -2.91
C PHE A 121 16.40 1.01 -2.49
N SER A 122 16.93 2.19 -2.26
CA SER A 122 18.21 2.32 -1.52
C SER A 122 17.99 1.96 -0.05
N GLU A 123 16.84 2.36 0.50
CA GLU A 123 16.35 1.93 1.81
C GLU A 123 14.82 1.92 1.82
N ILE A 124 14.21 1.04 2.63
CA ILE A 124 12.77 1.02 2.88
C ILE A 124 12.46 0.44 4.26
N SER A 125 11.55 1.09 4.98
CA SER A 125 10.91 0.59 6.19
C SER A 125 9.43 0.33 5.95
N ILE A 126 8.96 -0.85 6.31
CA ILE A 126 7.54 -1.21 6.22
C ILE A 126 7.03 -1.75 7.57
N HIS A 127 5.73 -1.64 7.77
CA HIS A 127 5.08 -2.39 8.84
C HIS A 127 3.91 -3.22 8.33
N VAL A 128 3.54 -4.23 9.13
CA VAL A 128 2.38 -5.09 8.90
C VAL A 128 1.60 -5.18 10.20
N LEU A 129 0.31 -4.87 10.14
CA LEU A 129 -0.60 -4.94 11.28
C LEU A 129 -0.63 -6.36 11.86
N ASN A 130 -0.78 -6.43 13.17
CA ASN A 130 -0.79 -7.68 13.96
C ASN A 130 -2.03 -7.72 14.85
N ASN A 131 -3.19 -7.95 14.25
CA ASN A 131 -4.50 -8.04 14.93
C ASN A 131 -4.91 -6.78 15.72
N SER A 132 -4.21 -5.67 15.54
CA SER A 132 -4.46 -4.43 16.26
C SER A 132 -4.06 -3.22 15.44
N CYS A 133 -4.71 -2.09 15.71
CA CYS A 133 -4.26 -0.79 15.24
C CYS A 133 -3.57 -0.06 16.39
N PRO A 134 -2.29 0.28 16.32
CA PRO A 134 -1.56 0.94 17.41
C PRO A 134 -2.18 2.25 17.88
N ILE A 135 -2.86 2.97 16.98
CA ILE A 135 -3.52 4.25 17.30
C ILE A 135 -4.79 4.01 18.14
N ALA A 136 -5.58 2.98 17.81
CA ALA A 136 -6.85 2.68 18.48
C ALA A 136 -6.66 1.84 19.75
N ASN A 137 -5.63 1.04 19.80
CA ASN A 137 -5.29 0.15 20.91
C ASN A 137 -3.78 0.17 21.16
N PRO A 138 -3.26 1.20 21.87
CA PRO A 138 -1.82 1.32 22.12
C PRO A 138 -1.22 0.18 22.94
N ASP A 139 -2.04 -0.52 23.72
CA ASP A 139 -1.62 -1.68 24.54
C ASP A 139 -1.79 -3.02 23.79
N GLY A 140 -2.19 -2.97 22.51
CA GLY A 140 -2.37 -4.14 21.67
C GLY A 140 -1.05 -4.72 21.14
N PRO A 141 -1.13 -5.85 20.40
CA PRO A 141 0.04 -6.40 19.75
C PRO A 141 0.73 -5.38 18.81
N GLU A 142 2.04 -5.27 18.94
CA GLU A 142 2.84 -4.40 18.05
C GLU A 142 2.78 -4.88 16.60
N PRO A 143 2.71 -3.96 15.62
CA PRO A 143 2.89 -4.32 14.24
C PRO A 143 4.29 -4.86 14.00
N TRP A 144 4.40 -5.83 13.10
CA TRP A 144 5.71 -6.26 12.63
C TRP A 144 6.36 -5.13 11.81
N ARG A 145 7.69 -4.97 11.93
CA ARG A 145 8.46 -3.99 11.17
C ARG A 145 9.66 -4.64 10.52
N GLY A 146 9.93 -4.24 9.27
CA GLY A 146 11.10 -4.66 8.51
C GLY A 146 11.78 -3.48 7.85
N ASN A 147 13.13 -3.51 7.88
CA ASN A 147 13.98 -2.55 7.20
C ASN A 147 14.83 -3.29 6.17
N PHE A 148 14.87 -2.77 4.95
CA PHE A 148 15.58 -3.38 3.84
C PHE A 148 16.41 -2.32 3.11
N ASN A 149 17.57 -2.75 2.61
CA ASN A 149 18.46 -1.90 1.82
C ASN A 149 18.75 -2.59 0.49
N THR A 150 18.86 -1.81 -0.57
CA THR A 150 19.22 -2.25 -1.93
C THR A 150 18.36 -3.44 -2.39
N LYS A 151 17.04 -3.24 -2.38
CA LYS A 151 16.06 -4.23 -2.82
C LYS A 151 15.21 -3.70 -3.96
N ASN A 152 14.96 -4.53 -4.95
CA ASN A 152 13.96 -4.24 -5.98
C ASN A 152 12.55 -4.36 -5.39
N GLY A 153 11.61 -3.67 -5.98
CA GLY A 153 10.22 -3.79 -5.57
C GLY A 153 9.29 -2.78 -6.23
N HIS A 154 8.12 -2.69 -5.63
CA HIS A 154 7.07 -1.78 -6.09
C HIS A 154 6.50 -1.00 -4.92
N LEU A 155 6.12 0.25 -5.18
CA LEU A 155 5.17 0.99 -4.37
C LEU A 155 3.80 0.96 -5.04
N VAL A 156 2.77 0.85 -4.24
CA VAL A 156 1.36 1.03 -4.64
C VAL A 156 0.76 2.07 -3.71
N GLY A 157 0.25 3.14 -4.29
CA GLY A 157 -0.27 4.26 -3.51
C GLY A 157 -1.59 4.81 -4.04
N LEU A 158 -2.26 5.53 -3.16
CA LEU A 158 -3.40 6.37 -3.47
C LEU A 158 -3.07 7.80 -3.06
N TYR A 159 -3.26 8.74 -3.97
CA TYR A 159 -3.14 10.17 -3.69
C TYR A 159 -4.54 10.79 -3.61
N ALA A 160 -4.84 11.52 -2.51
CA ALA A 160 -6.16 12.11 -2.30
C ALA A 160 -6.08 13.31 -1.36
N VAL A 161 -6.25 14.50 -1.89
CA VAL A 161 -6.23 15.76 -1.11
C VAL A 161 -7.43 15.84 -0.17
N GLY A 162 -7.17 16.15 1.11
CA GLY A 162 -8.21 16.35 2.11
C GLY A 162 -8.74 15.07 2.77
N PHE A 163 -8.15 13.90 2.49
CA PHE A 163 -8.52 12.62 3.09
C PHE A 163 -7.65 12.20 4.29
N GLY A 164 -6.87 13.14 4.84
CA GLY A 164 -5.99 12.89 5.99
C GLY A 164 -6.72 12.26 7.18
N GLY A 165 -6.25 11.09 7.63
CA GLY A 165 -6.84 10.30 8.70
C GLY A 165 -8.10 9.51 8.31
N GLU A 166 -8.55 9.59 7.05
CA GLU A 166 -9.66 8.78 6.51
C GLU A 166 -9.17 7.70 5.54
N LEU A 167 -8.46 8.09 4.50
CA LEU A 167 -7.83 7.23 3.52
C LEU A 167 -6.31 7.35 3.59
N THR A 168 -5.79 8.55 3.82
CA THR A 168 -4.37 8.85 3.94
C THR A 168 -3.97 9.11 5.39
N HIS A 169 -2.68 9.20 5.68
CA HIS A 169 -2.19 9.53 7.02
C HIS A 169 -2.51 10.97 7.41
N HIS A 170 -2.55 11.25 8.70
CA HIS A 170 -2.61 12.62 9.17
C HIS A 170 -1.37 13.40 8.72
N GLY A 171 -1.59 14.47 7.96
CA GLY A 171 -0.52 15.33 7.45
C GLY A 171 0.11 14.86 6.13
N SER A 172 -0.47 13.84 5.47
CA SER A 172 -0.09 13.36 4.13
C SER A 172 -1.33 13.25 3.26
N ASP A 173 -1.20 13.56 1.98
CA ASP A 173 -2.24 13.35 0.97
C ASP A 173 -2.05 12.01 0.24
N SER A 174 -1.13 11.16 0.70
CA SER A 174 -0.91 9.83 0.15
C SER A 174 -1.01 8.73 1.20
N HIS A 175 -1.30 7.50 0.73
CA HIS A 175 -1.22 6.26 1.48
C HIS A 175 -0.52 5.23 0.60
N ILE A 176 0.60 4.72 1.05
CA ILE A 176 1.52 3.93 0.23
C ILE A 176 1.84 2.61 0.91
N HIS A 177 1.69 1.52 0.16
CA HIS A 177 2.22 0.21 0.50
C HIS A 177 3.40 -0.16 -0.39
N ALA A 178 4.22 -1.06 0.08
CA ALA A 178 5.36 -1.57 -0.68
C ALA A 178 5.29 -3.08 -0.85
N ILE A 179 5.87 -3.55 -1.95
CA ILE A 179 6.21 -4.94 -2.21
C ILE A 179 7.72 -4.98 -2.36
N VAL A 180 8.39 -5.67 -1.44
CA VAL A 180 9.86 -5.82 -1.44
C VAL A 180 10.22 -7.18 -2.02
N LEU A 181 11.12 -7.22 -2.99
CA LEU A 181 11.53 -8.42 -3.69
C LEU A 181 12.92 -8.87 -3.26
N ASP A 182 13.14 -10.18 -3.27
CA ASP A 182 14.45 -10.81 -3.21
C ASP A 182 14.65 -11.62 -4.51
N GLY A 183 15.35 -11.04 -5.47
CA GLY A 183 15.25 -11.46 -6.86
C GLY A 183 13.83 -11.25 -7.38
N ASP A 184 13.21 -12.29 -7.94
CA ASP A 184 11.83 -12.26 -8.46
C ASP A 184 10.79 -12.74 -7.42
N VAL A 185 11.22 -13.06 -6.21
CA VAL A 185 10.34 -13.59 -5.16
C VAL A 185 9.94 -12.46 -4.21
N VAL A 186 8.65 -12.41 -3.85
CA VAL A 186 8.17 -11.48 -2.82
C VAL A 186 8.76 -11.88 -1.47
N ASN A 187 9.60 -11.01 -0.94
CA ASN A 187 10.17 -11.14 0.40
C ASN A 187 9.14 -10.67 1.44
N SER A 188 8.58 -9.48 1.21
CA SER A 188 7.60 -8.88 2.12
C SER A 188 6.72 -7.88 1.38
N SER A 189 5.55 -7.59 1.96
CA SER A 189 4.70 -6.47 1.57
C SER A 189 4.10 -5.85 2.82
N GLY A 190 3.70 -4.58 2.74
CA GLY A 190 3.10 -3.89 3.87
C GLY A 190 3.07 -2.39 3.70
N HIS A 191 2.62 -1.71 4.73
CA HIS A 191 2.53 -0.27 4.76
C HIS A 191 3.93 0.37 4.79
N ALA A 192 4.22 1.29 3.86
CA ALA A 192 5.50 1.98 3.78
C ALA A 192 5.56 3.11 4.81
N GLU A 193 6.50 3.03 5.76
CA GLU A 193 6.75 4.08 6.77
C GLU A 193 7.75 5.13 6.26
N SER A 194 8.80 4.67 5.58
CA SER A 194 9.81 5.52 4.96
C SER A 194 10.52 4.78 3.83
N PHE A 195 11.04 5.50 2.87
CA PHE A 195 11.86 4.94 1.79
C PHE A 195 12.70 6.02 1.11
N ALA A 196 13.72 5.54 0.40
CA ALA A 196 14.41 6.27 -0.64
C ALA A 196 14.56 5.39 -1.87
N LEU A 197 14.40 5.98 -3.06
CA LEU A 197 14.39 5.28 -4.35
C LEU A 197 15.61 5.68 -5.17
N GLU A 198 16.23 4.69 -5.81
CA GLU A 198 17.33 4.91 -6.74
C GLU A 198 16.86 5.62 -8.02
N PRO A 199 17.74 6.38 -8.67
CA PRO A 199 17.47 6.94 -10.00
C PRO A 199 17.15 5.83 -11.01
N GLY A 200 16.23 6.13 -11.93
CA GLY A 200 15.75 5.17 -12.93
C GLY A 200 14.48 4.45 -12.51
N SER A 201 13.94 4.74 -11.35
CA SER A 201 12.60 4.30 -10.93
C SER A 201 11.54 4.83 -11.89
N ILE A 202 10.46 4.07 -12.08
CA ILE A 202 9.38 4.41 -13.02
C ILE A 202 8.08 4.61 -12.22
N LEU A 203 7.55 5.81 -12.27
CA LEU A 203 6.22 6.14 -11.76
C LEU A 203 5.19 5.86 -12.86
N TYR A 204 4.10 5.19 -12.49
CA TYR A 204 2.94 4.91 -13.33
C TYR A 204 1.73 5.67 -12.80
N LEU A 205 1.07 6.43 -13.66
CA LEU A 205 -0.16 7.16 -13.40
C LEU A 205 -1.25 6.68 -14.38
N PRO A 206 -2.55 6.70 -14.00
CA PRO A 206 -3.64 6.38 -14.91
C PRO A 206 -3.62 7.29 -16.14
N LYS A 207 -4.04 6.75 -17.31
CA LYS A 207 -4.31 7.56 -18.50
C LYS A 207 -5.65 8.27 -18.41
#